data_fbd0f0096a574f49b9cc550d2d156d62
#
_entry.id   fbd0f0096a574f49b9cc550d2d156d62
#
_cell.length_a   1.000
_cell.length_b   1.000
_cell.length_c   1.000
_cell.angle_alpha   90.00
_cell.angle_beta   90.00
_cell.angle_gamma   90.00
#
_symmetry.space_group_name_H-M   'P 1'
#
loop_
_entity.id
_entity.type
_entity.pdbx_description
1 polymer ?
#
loop_
_entity_poly.entity_id
_entity_poly.type
_entity_poly.pdbx_seq_one_letter_code
_entity_poly.pdbx_strand_id
1 'polypeptide(L)'
;RNGYIQLFDAHGFLALVDTRTERVWVEPNKEIQFNETLNQTYATAQLAQDTIKDKDVYDLRIWLWKVVNASSAIQLPQVSLNQNFRLEIWPQFEKNLQRRDFLKMATCFSQGAQIDQVKQSLNLSNERVLNFVACAVLLQLGRFIDQNEVKYHIDTKQVETGQMNKLR
;
A
#
# COMPACT_ATOMS: atom_id res chain seq x y z
N ARG A 1 12.76 13.27 -22.20
CA ARG A 1 12.31 11.88 -22.04
C ARG A 1 10.79 11.85 -21.91
N ASN A 2 10.19 10.78 -22.40
CA ASN A 2 8.75 10.64 -22.51
C ASN A 2 8.07 10.08 -21.23
N GLY A 3 8.84 9.65 -20.24
CA GLY A 3 8.29 9.12 -18.99
C GLY A 3 7.97 7.63 -18.98
N TYR A 4 8.23 6.90 -20.06
CA TYR A 4 8.01 5.45 -20.10
C TYR A 4 9.22 4.71 -19.55
N ILE A 5 8.96 3.78 -18.62
CA ILE A 5 9.98 2.95 -17.99
C ILE A 5 9.54 1.49 -18.09
N GLN A 6 10.40 0.65 -18.64
CA GLN A 6 10.22 -0.80 -18.64
C GLN A 6 10.87 -1.40 -17.40
N LEU A 7 10.16 -2.28 -16.73
CA LEU A 7 10.65 -3.04 -15.59
C LEU A 7 10.78 -4.52 -15.97
N PHE A 8 11.89 -5.10 -15.57
CA PHE A 8 12.21 -6.51 -15.79
C PHE A 8 12.61 -7.16 -14.48
N ASP A 9 12.15 -8.38 -14.28
CA ASP A 9 12.67 -9.27 -13.24
C ASP A 9 13.59 -10.33 -13.85
N ALA A 10 14.03 -11.30 -13.05
CA ALA A 10 14.90 -12.37 -13.54
C ALA A 10 14.24 -13.25 -14.61
N HIS A 11 12.92 -13.22 -14.73
CA HIS A 11 12.15 -14.01 -15.69
C HIS A 11 11.72 -13.22 -16.94
N GLY A 12 12.15 -11.95 -17.05
CA GLY A 12 11.91 -11.11 -18.21
C GLY A 12 11.03 -9.90 -17.92
N PHE A 13 10.23 -9.50 -18.90
CA PHE A 13 9.38 -8.32 -18.81
C PHE A 13 8.36 -8.43 -17.66
N LEU A 14 8.29 -7.40 -16.85
CA LEU A 14 7.37 -7.31 -15.72
C LEU A 14 6.26 -6.30 -15.99
N ALA A 15 6.64 -5.07 -16.30
CA ALA A 15 5.69 -3.97 -16.47
C ALA A 15 6.26 -2.84 -17.31
N LEU A 16 5.37 -2.10 -17.95
CA LEU A 16 5.67 -0.80 -18.54
C LEU A 16 4.96 0.27 -17.71
N VAL A 17 5.71 1.23 -17.20
CA VAL A 17 5.20 2.31 -16.37
C VAL A 17 5.21 3.60 -17.16
N ASP A 18 4.10 4.34 -17.16
CA ASP A 18 4.04 5.72 -17.63
C ASP A 18 3.96 6.63 -16.40
N THR A 19 5.05 7.30 -16.08
CA THR A 19 5.13 8.17 -14.92
C THR A 19 4.33 9.46 -15.05
N ARG A 20 4.00 9.87 -16.28
CA ARG A 20 3.24 11.09 -16.52
C ARG A 20 1.75 10.93 -16.33
N THR A 21 1.21 9.78 -16.76
CA THR A 21 -0.22 9.46 -16.61
C THR A 21 -0.50 8.60 -15.39
N GLU A 22 0.54 8.16 -14.68
CA GLU A 22 0.46 7.28 -13.51
C GLU A 22 -0.28 5.98 -13.83
N ARG A 23 0.08 5.35 -14.94
CA ARG A 23 -0.46 4.06 -15.39
C ARG A 23 0.65 3.03 -15.49
N VAL A 24 0.24 1.76 -15.35
CA VAL A 24 1.13 0.62 -15.53
C VAL A 24 0.43 -0.45 -16.36
N TRP A 25 1.16 -1.04 -17.28
CA TRP A 25 0.71 -2.17 -18.09
C TRP A 25 1.54 -3.39 -17.72
N VAL A 26 0.86 -4.48 -17.37
CA VAL A 26 1.47 -5.72 -16.87
C VAL A 26 1.06 -6.92 -17.72
N GLU A 27 1.90 -7.96 -17.72
CA GLU A 27 1.53 -9.22 -18.35
C GLU A 27 0.30 -9.83 -17.68
N PRO A 28 -0.71 -10.25 -18.45
CA PRO A 28 -1.85 -10.94 -17.87
C PRO A 28 -1.40 -12.21 -17.14
N ASN A 29 -1.96 -12.44 -15.95
CA ASN A 29 -1.73 -13.64 -15.13
C ASN A 29 -0.29 -13.85 -14.66
N LYS A 30 0.60 -12.86 -14.79
CA LYS A 30 1.94 -12.97 -14.24
C LYS A 30 1.92 -12.65 -12.76
N GLU A 31 2.36 -13.61 -11.94
CA GLU A 31 2.62 -13.37 -10.53
C GLU A 31 3.89 -12.54 -10.39
N ILE A 32 3.79 -11.48 -9.60
CA ILE A 32 4.92 -10.58 -9.34
C ILE A 32 5.68 -11.12 -8.14
N GLN A 33 6.90 -11.61 -8.39
CA GLN A 33 7.81 -12.03 -7.33
C GLN A 33 8.96 -11.05 -7.26
N PHE A 34 9.01 -10.27 -6.19
CA PHE A 34 10.08 -9.30 -5.94
C PHE A 34 11.18 -9.87 -5.05
N ASN A 35 11.61 -11.08 -5.34
CA ASN A 35 12.69 -11.73 -4.58
C ASN A 35 14.08 -11.39 -5.10
N GLU A 36 14.16 -10.63 -6.19
CA GLU A 36 15.40 -10.38 -6.91
C GLU A 36 15.50 -8.93 -7.38
N THR A 37 16.66 -8.58 -7.91
CA THR A 37 16.93 -7.23 -8.42
C THR A 37 16.05 -6.90 -9.62
N LEU A 38 15.35 -5.78 -9.53
CA LEU A 38 14.62 -5.23 -10.66
C LEU A 38 15.54 -4.42 -11.54
N ASN A 39 15.47 -4.67 -12.84
CA ASN A 39 16.13 -3.87 -13.85
C ASN A 39 15.12 -2.93 -14.49
N GLN A 40 15.55 -1.71 -14.76
CA GLN A 40 14.72 -0.72 -15.42
C GLN A 40 15.43 -0.11 -16.61
N THR A 41 14.69 0.14 -17.68
CA THR A 41 15.16 0.84 -18.86
C THR A 41 14.11 1.83 -19.34
N TYR A 42 14.55 2.92 -19.95
CA TYR A 42 13.62 3.83 -20.59
C TYR A 42 13.14 3.24 -21.91
N ALA A 43 11.87 3.45 -22.24
CA ALA A 43 11.27 3.03 -23.49
C ALA A 43 10.96 4.22 -24.38
N THR A 44 11.09 4.04 -25.68
CA THR A 44 10.60 5.01 -26.66
C THR A 44 9.07 4.98 -26.69
N ALA A 45 8.45 6.05 -27.19
CA ALA A 45 7.00 6.09 -27.36
C ALA A 45 6.49 4.97 -28.29
N GLN A 46 7.23 4.66 -29.35
CA GLN A 46 6.86 3.59 -30.27
C GLN A 46 6.91 2.21 -29.59
N LEU A 47 7.97 1.92 -28.84
CA LEU A 47 8.10 0.67 -28.12
C LEU A 47 7.00 0.54 -27.07
N ALA A 48 6.67 1.62 -26.36
CA ALA A 48 5.60 1.65 -25.40
C ALA A 48 4.25 1.30 -26.04
N GLN A 49 3.90 1.93 -27.16
CA GLN A 49 2.66 1.65 -27.88
C GLN A 49 2.56 0.20 -28.33
N ASP A 50 3.65 -0.38 -28.79
CA ASP A 50 3.69 -1.78 -29.20
C ASP A 50 3.55 -2.73 -27.99
N THR A 51 4.15 -2.37 -26.87
CA THR A 51 4.14 -3.19 -25.65
C THR A 51 2.75 -3.25 -25.02
N ILE A 52 1.98 -2.15 -24.98
CA ILE A 52 0.71 -2.07 -24.27
C ILE A 52 -0.44 -2.82 -24.92
N LYS A 53 -0.32 -3.22 -26.17
CA LYS A 53 -1.43 -3.76 -26.99
C LYS A 53 -2.10 -5.01 -26.40
N ASP A 54 -1.36 -5.84 -25.68
CA ASP A 54 -1.83 -7.10 -25.11
C ASP A 54 -1.68 -7.15 -23.59
N LYS A 55 -1.55 -6.00 -22.95
CA LYS A 55 -1.32 -5.91 -21.51
C LYS A 55 -2.54 -5.39 -20.76
N ASP A 56 -2.68 -5.81 -19.51
CA ASP A 56 -3.66 -5.25 -18.60
C ASP A 56 -3.15 -3.92 -18.03
N VAL A 57 -4.03 -2.94 -17.94
CA VAL A 57 -3.69 -1.60 -17.42
C VAL A 57 -4.23 -1.42 -16.02
N TYR A 58 -3.41 -0.84 -15.15
CA TYR A 58 -3.77 -0.49 -13.78
C TYR A 58 -3.33 0.94 -13.47
N ASP A 59 -3.96 1.53 -12.46
CA ASP A 59 -3.41 2.73 -11.83
C ASP A 59 -2.07 2.37 -11.16
N LEU A 60 -1.07 3.23 -11.34
CA LEU A 60 0.28 2.97 -10.85
C LEU A 60 0.34 2.81 -9.33
N ARG A 61 -0.39 3.64 -8.58
CA ARG A 61 -0.38 3.59 -7.12
C ARG A 61 -1.05 2.34 -6.57
N ILE A 62 -2.14 1.91 -7.21
CA ILE A 62 -2.84 0.67 -6.86
C ILE A 62 -1.91 -0.52 -7.07
N TRP A 63 -1.26 -0.56 -8.21
CA TRP A 63 -0.34 -1.63 -8.54
C TRP A 63 0.87 -1.65 -7.60
N LEU A 64 1.43 -0.48 -7.29
CA LEU A 64 2.55 -0.37 -6.36
C LEU A 64 2.18 -0.85 -4.95
N TRP A 65 0.98 -0.55 -4.48
CA TRP A 65 0.49 -1.07 -3.20
C TRP A 65 0.49 -2.60 -3.19
N LYS A 66 -0.07 -3.20 -4.21
CA LYS A 66 -0.09 -4.66 -4.38
C LYS A 66 1.33 -5.24 -4.37
N VAL A 67 2.21 -4.64 -5.14
CA VAL A 67 3.61 -5.05 -5.27
C VAL A 67 4.34 -5.00 -3.93
N VAL A 68 4.25 -3.88 -3.23
CA VAL A 68 4.94 -3.67 -1.96
C VAL A 68 4.43 -4.63 -0.89
N ASN A 69 3.11 -4.84 -0.82
CA ASN A 69 2.54 -5.78 0.14
C ASN A 69 2.89 -7.24 -0.14
N ALA A 70 3.04 -7.61 -1.41
CA ALA A 70 3.37 -8.98 -1.79
C ALA A 70 4.87 -9.28 -1.70
N SER A 71 5.72 -8.26 -1.58
CA SER A 71 7.18 -8.42 -1.66
C SER A 71 7.82 -8.53 -0.29
N SER A 72 8.55 -9.62 -0.05
CA SER A 72 9.42 -9.78 1.12
C SER A 72 10.80 -9.14 0.91
N ALA A 73 11.15 -8.78 -0.32
CA ALA A 73 12.48 -8.26 -0.67
C ALA A 73 12.58 -6.74 -0.52
N ILE A 74 11.45 -6.03 -0.48
CA ILE A 74 11.44 -4.57 -0.33
C ILE A 74 11.65 -4.23 1.15
N GLN A 75 12.66 -3.40 1.40
CA GLN A 75 12.90 -2.89 2.74
C GLN A 75 11.93 -1.74 3.03
N LEU A 76 11.01 -1.96 3.97
CA LEU A 76 10.04 -0.96 4.38
C LEU A 76 10.66 0.05 5.34
N PRO A 77 10.19 1.31 5.34
CA PRO A 77 10.59 2.29 6.35
C PRO A 77 10.28 1.80 7.77
N GLN A 78 11.11 2.19 8.73
CA GLN A 78 10.85 1.91 10.13
C GLN A 78 9.74 2.81 10.65
N VAL A 79 8.75 2.18 11.29
CA VAL A 79 7.58 2.85 11.87
C VAL A 79 7.42 2.35 13.31
N SER A 80 7.11 3.25 14.23
CA SER A 80 6.89 2.93 15.65
C SER A 80 5.42 3.08 16.01
N LEU A 81 4.95 2.25 16.94
CA LEU A 81 3.56 2.27 17.42
C LEU A 81 3.15 3.61 18.05
N ASN A 82 4.11 4.36 18.60
CA ASN A 82 3.83 5.64 19.24
C ASN A 82 3.77 6.82 18.26
N GLN A 83 4.04 6.60 16.99
CA GLN A 83 3.92 7.64 15.97
C GLN A 83 2.45 7.86 15.59
N ASN A 84 2.17 9.06 15.10
CA ASN A 84 0.86 9.46 14.59
C ASN A 84 0.94 9.58 13.07
N PHE A 85 -0.05 9.03 12.38
CA PHE A 85 -0.07 8.96 10.93
C PHE A 85 -1.44 9.37 10.39
N ARG A 86 -1.44 10.10 9.27
CA ARG A 86 -2.65 10.41 8.51
C ARG A 86 -2.53 9.92 7.09
N LEU A 87 -3.47 9.09 6.68
CA LEU A 87 -3.61 8.64 5.30
C LEU A 87 -4.33 9.73 4.50
N GLU A 88 -3.71 10.22 3.44
CA GLU A 88 -4.26 11.30 2.61
C GLU A 88 -4.81 10.79 1.29
N ILE A 89 -4.26 9.69 0.78
CA ILE A 89 -4.69 9.06 -0.46
C ILE A 89 -5.00 7.60 -0.16
N TRP A 90 -6.21 7.16 -0.51
CA TRP A 90 -6.62 5.78 -0.27
C TRP A 90 -6.11 4.87 -1.38
N PRO A 91 -5.35 3.81 -1.05
CA PRO A 91 -5.10 2.75 -2.02
C PRO A 91 -6.40 2.04 -2.37
N GLN A 92 -6.48 1.48 -3.57
CA GLN A 92 -7.54 0.53 -3.87
C GLN A 92 -7.06 -0.87 -3.49
N PHE A 93 -7.80 -1.50 -2.60
CA PHE A 93 -7.44 -2.82 -2.09
C PHE A 93 -8.13 -3.91 -2.92
N GLU A 94 -7.37 -4.95 -3.24
CA GLU A 94 -7.92 -6.10 -3.95
C GLU A 94 -8.97 -6.83 -3.11
N LYS A 95 -9.90 -7.50 -3.79
CA LYS A 95 -10.89 -8.36 -3.14
C LYS A 95 -10.23 -9.64 -2.64
N ASN A 96 -9.62 -9.57 -1.46
CA ASN A 96 -9.01 -10.71 -0.78
C ASN A 96 -9.33 -10.64 0.71
N LEU A 97 -8.84 -11.61 1.48
CA LEU A 97 -9.10 -11.72 2.92
C LEU A 97 -8.58 -10.51 3.72
N GLN A 98 -7.54 -9.83 3.23
CA GLN A 98 -6.95 -8.68 3.91
C GLN A 98 -7.70 -7.38 3.68
N ARG A 99 -8.58 -7.32 2.68
CA ARG A 99 -9.27 -6.09 2.29
C ARG A 99 -10.04 -5.45 3.45
N ARG A 100 -10.73 -6.26 4.24
CA ARG A 100 -11.52 -5.77 5.37
C ARG A 100 -10.64 -5.03 6.37
N ASP A 101 -9.51 -5.61 6.74
CA ASP A 101 -8.57 -4.99 7.67
C ASP A 101 -7.94 -3.73 7.08
N PHE A 102 -7.58 -3.75 5.81
CA PHE A 102 -7.04 -2.59 5.12
C PHE A 102 -8.05 -1.42 5.10
N LEU A 103 -9.31 -1.70 4.79
CA LEU A 103 -10.35 -0.67 4.78
C LEU A 103 -10.58 -0.08 6.17
N LYS A 104 -10.55 -0.90 7.21
CA LYS A 104 -10.69 -0.44 8.59
C LYS A 104 -9.51 0.44 9.00
N MET A 105 -8.29 0.01 8.70
CA MET A 105 -7.09 0.81 8.98
C MET A 105 -7.11 2.13 8.20
N ALA A 106 -7.48 2.10 6.93
CA ALA A 106 -7.58 3.29 6.10
C ALA A 106 -8.59 4.30 6.68
N THR A 107 -9.73 3.81 7.15
CA THR A 107 -10.75 4.65 7.79
C THR A 107 -10.21 5.34 9.04
N CYS A 108 -9.51 4.60 9.91
CA CYS A 108 -8.91 5.18 11.11
C CYS A 108 -7.83 6.22 10.78
N PHE A 109 -6.91 5.84 9.91
CA PHE A 109 -5.77 6.70 9.57
C PHE A 109 -6.16 7.92 8.74
N SER A 110 -7.26 7.88 7.99
CA SER A 110 -7.73 9.06 7.25
C SER A 110 -8.11 10.23 8.16
N GLN A 111 -8.42 9.93 9.41
CA GLN A 111 -8.71 10.95 10.42
C GLN A 111 -7.45 11.49 11.11
N GLY A 112 -6.31 10.86 10.92
CA GLY A 112 -5.11 11.08 11.72
C GLY A 112 -5.21 10.34 13.04
N ALA A 113 -4.34 9.35 13.25
CA ALA A 113 -4.43 8.44 14.39
C ALA A 113 -3.04 8.05 14.90
N GLN A 114 -2.95 7.79 16.20
CA GLN A 114 -1.80 7.08 16.75
C GLN A 114 -1.87 5.62 16.33
N ILE A 115 -0.75 5.10 15.87
CA ILE A 115 -0.69 3.75 15.30
C ILE A 115 -1.09 2.69 16.32
N ASP A 116 -0.62 2.81 17.57
CA ASP A 116 -0.96 1.86 18.63
C ASP A 116 -2.46 1.87 18.95
N GLN A 117 -3.12 3.02 18.91
CA GLN A 117 -4.56 3.10 19.14
C GLN A 117 -5.35 2.40 18.04
N VAL A 118 -4.93 2.51 16.80
CA VAL A 118 -5.56 1.77 15.69
C VAL A 118 -5.37 0.26 15.88
N LYS A 119 -4.16 -0.16 16.23
CA LYS A 119 -3.87 -1.57 16.52
C LYS A 119 -4.80 -2.12 17.60
N GLN A 120 -4.95 -1.41 18.71
CA GLN A 120 -5.79 -1.85 19.82
C GLN A 120 -7.27 -1.85 19.44
N SER A 121 -7.73 -0.79 18.79
CA SER A 121 -9.13 -0.63 18.37
C SER A 121 -9.58 -1.74 17.43
N LEU A 122 -8.72 -2.15 16.50
CA LEU A 122 -9.03 -3.15 15.50
C LEU A 122 -8.57 -4.56 15.89
N ASN A 123 -7.92 -4.71 17.05
CA ASN A 123 -7.38 -5.99 17.53
C ASN A 123 -6.46 -6.65 16.48
N LEU A 124 -5.53 -5.90 15.96
CA LEU A 124 -4.57 -6.38 14.96
C LEU A 124 -3.20 -6.63 15.58
N SER A 125 -2.37 -7.41 14.90
CA SER A 125 -0.98 -7.60 15.28
C SER A 125 -0.14 -6.34 15.03
N ASN A 126 0.97 -6.19 15.76
CA ASN A 126 1.92 -5.11 15.52
C ASN A 126 2.39 -5.11 14.06
N GLU A 127 2.76 -6.28 13.56
CA GLU A 127 3.27 -6.45 12.20
C GLU A 127 2.28 -5.93 11.16
N ARG A 128 1.02 -6.29 11.30
CA ARG A 128 -0.01 -5.91 10.32
C ARG A 128 -0.22 -4.40 10.25
N VAL A 129 -0.31 -3.73 11.40
CA VAL A 129 -0.51 -2.28 11.46
C VAL A 129 0.74 -1.53 11.01
N LEU A 130 1.92 -1.97 11.49
CA LEU A 130 3.17 -1.32 11.11
C LEU A 130 3.47 -1.46 9.62
N ASN A 131 3.20 -2.63 9.04
CA ASN A 131 3.39 -2.84 7.61
C ASN A 131 2.44 -1.98 6.76
N PHE A 132 1.19 -1.85 7.19
CA PHE A 132 0.24 -0.96 6.50
C PHE A 132 0.77 0.47 6.43
N VAL A 133 1.19 1.02 7.57
CA VAL A 133 1.70 2.39 7.64
C VAL A 133 3.02 2.51 6.86
N ALA A 134 3.92 1.55 7.00
CA ALA A 134 5.21 1.55 6.28
C ALA A 134 5.01 1.55 4.76
N CYS A 135 4.09 0.75 4.25
CA CYS A 135 3.73 0.74 2.83
C CYS A 135 3.17 2.11 2.39
N ALA A 136 2.28 2.68 3.19
CA ALA A 136 1.68 3.98 2.89
C ALA A 136 2.74 5.10 2.89
N VAL A 137 3.70 5.06 3.80
CA VAL A 137 4.82 6.01 3.84
C VAL A 137 5.70 5.86 2.60
N LEU A 138 6.07 4.62 2.27
CA LEU A 138 6.92 4.33 1.11
C LEU A 138 6.28 4.84 -0.18
N LEU A 139 4.99 4.66 -0.34
CA LEU A 139 4.23 5.06 -1.53
C LEU A 139 3.74 6.51 -1.48
N GLN A 140 4.09 7.25 -0.45
CA GLN A 140 3.70 8.66 -0.26
C GLN A 140 2.18 8.86 -0.28
N LEU A 141 1.45 7.94 0.37
CA LEU A 141 -0.01 8.00 0.46
C LEU A 141 -0.49 8.75 1.71
N GLY A 142 0.42 9.13 2.59
CA GLY A 142 0.13 9.84 3.81
C GLY A 142 1.40 10.35 4.45
N ARG A 143 1.27 10.92 5.65
CA ARG A 143 2.40 11.51 6.37
C ARG A 143 2.26 11.35 7.88
N PHE A 144 3.38 11.40 8.56
CA PHE A 144 3.39 11.52 10.01
C PHE A 144 2.91 12.90 10.42
N ILE A 145 2.15 12.94 11.50
CA ILE A 145 1.51 14.16 12.01
C ILE A 145 1.84 14.35 13.49
N ASP A 146 1.60 15.56 13.99
CA ASP A 146 1.76 15.88 15.40
C ASP A 146 0.54 15.41 16.20
N GLN A 147 0.72 15.24 17.50
CA GLN A 147 -0.34 14.79 18.41
C GLN A 147 -1.58 15.68 18.34
N ASN A 148 -1.43 16.98 18.15
CA ASN A 148 -2.56 17.90 18.06
C ASN A 148 -3.36 17.78 16.76
N GLU A 149 -2.84 17.08 15.75
CA GLU A 149 -3.55 16.82 14.49
C GLU A 149 -4.29 15.49 14.52
N VAL A 150 -4.13 14.68 15.58
CA VAL A 150 -4.81 13.39 15.74
C VAL A 150 -6.28 13.65 16.05
N LYS A 151 -7.18 13.13 15.21
CA LYS A 151 -8.62 13.25 15.39
C LYS A 151 -9.29 11.92 15.72
N TYR A 152 -8.65 10.80 15.40
CA TYR A 152 -9.15 9.48 15.74
C TYR A 152 -8.85 9.17 17.21
N HIS A 153 -9.89 8.78 17.96
CA HIS A 153 -9.77 8.35 19.35
C HIS A 153 -10.55 7.06 19.54
N ILE A 154 -9.98 6.15 20.30
CA ILE A 154 -10.69 4.92 20.69
C ILE A 154 -11.89 5.32 21.55
N ASP A 155 -13.07 4.85 21.16
CA ASP A 155 -14.26 4.97 22.01
C ASP A 155 -14.14 3.95 23.15
N THR A 156 -13.86 4.44 24.37
CA THR A 156 -13.74 3.61 25.57
C THR A 156 -14.99 2.80 25.84
N LYS A 157 -16.17 3.32 25.52
CA LYS A 157 -17.43 2.56 25.67
C LYS A 157 -17.51 1.36 24.74
N GLN A 158 -17.03 1.48 23.51
CA GLN A 158 -17.00 0.37 22.55
C GLN A 158 -16.01 -0.71 22.99
N VAL A 159 -14.85 -0.33 23.51
CA VAL A 159 -13.85 -1.26 24.03
C VAL A 159 -14.39 -2.02 25.23
N GLU A 160 -15.01 -1.34 26.19
CA GLU A 160 -15.63 -1.95 27.36
C GLU A 160 -16.75 -2.92 26.97
N THR A 161 -17.65 -2.51 26.06
CA THR A 161 -18.72 -3.37 25.54
C THR A 161 -18.17 -4.60 24.84
N GLY A 162 -17.12 -4.45 24.05
CA GLY A 162 -16.44 -5.55 23.38
C GLY A 162 -15.83 -6.54 24.36
N GLN A 163 -15.22 -6.06 25.46
CA GLN A 163 -14.67 -6.91 26.52
C GLN A 163 -15.76 -7.64 27.30
N MET A 164 -16.85 -6.97 27.61
CA MET A 164 -17.99 -7.60 28.29
C MET A 164 -18.63 -8.70 27.44
N ASN A 165 -18.73 -8.49 26.12
CA ASN A 165 -19.26 -9.50 25.22
C ASN A 165 -18.35 -10.73 25.10
N LYS A 166 -17.04 -10.58 25.29
CA LYS A 166 -16.09 -11.70 25.31
C LYS A 166 -16.17 -12.53 26.60
N LEU A 167 -16.64 -11.96 27.70
CA LEU A 167 -16.76 -12.63 28.98
C LEU A 167 -18.10 -13.40 29.12
N ARG A 168 -19.00 -13.22 28.21
CA ARG A 168 -20.28 -13.93 28.14
C ARG A 168 -20.18 -15.10 27.15
#